data_c6f36a6c38b9abd8b6d232b468f1bcf3
#
_entry.id   c6f36a6c38b9abd8b6d232b468f1bcf3
#
_cell.length_a   1.000
_cell.length_b   1.000
_cell.length_c   1.000
_cell.angle_alpha   90.00
_cell.angle_beta   90.00
_cell.angle_gamma   90.00
#
_symmetry.space_group_name_H-M   'P 1'
#
loop_
_entity.id
_entity.type
_entity.pdbx_description
1 polymer ?
#
loop_
_entity_poly.entity_id
_entity_poly.type
_entity_poly.pdbx_seq_one_letter_code
_entity_poly.pdbx_strand_id
1 'polypeptide(L)'
;MRRSIAALLTLALLCAPALAFGPAGETVHGVDVSVYQGNVDFARVAQAGVRMVYIRSTLGFSYVDPTHERNADGAKAAGLEFGFYHFCTASTTDEAARQARFFAQTIARYDYDLKPVMELSPARKLSRTETTDVALAFLREVERLTGREPAIYCSASTARDDYDSRLAPYSLWVAQYGAREPEENGTWPTWAGWQYSERGRVDGVEGNIDLDLFTAEMRAQPEPTQSAGPTSASTPSPAPTATPAPTTTGAPTACPTPTAAPCAANAYVVQPGDTLTAIAQMFDTTVAALAERNGLADPSVIYVGQILYYR
;
A
#
# COMPACT_ATOMS: atom_id res chain seq x y z
N MET A 1 -8.73 20.18 76.53
CA MET A 1 -8.49 18.92 75.73
C MET A 1 -9.04 19.15 74.34
N ARG A 2 -8.16 19.47 73.35
CA ARG A 2 -8.55 19.63 71.93
C ARG A 2 -8.14 18.36 71.21
N ARG A 3 -9.10 17.59 70.68
CA ARG A 3 -8.88 16.41 69.87
C ARG A 3 -8.73 16.84 68.42
N SER A 4 -7.53 16.69 67.86
CA SER A 4 -7.27 16.87 66.42
C SER A 4 -7.67 15.57 65.70
N ILE A 5 -8.63 15.66 64.76
CA ILE A 5 -9.01 14.60 63.86
C ILE A 5 -8.13 14.78 62.62
N ALA A 6 -7.20 13.86 62.41
CA ALA A 6 -6.42 13.76 61.18
C ALA A 6 -7.26 12.97 60.11
N ALA A 7 -7.70 13.67 59.08
CA ALA A 7 -8.34 13.02 57.92
C ALA A 7 -7.26 12.39 57.04
N LEU A 8 -7.23 11.07 56.95
CA LEU A 8 -6.44 10.33 55.95
C LEU A 8 -7.17 10.46 54.60
N LEU A 9 -6.59 11.22 53.68
CA LEU A 9 -6.97 11.18 52.30
C LEU A 9 -6.33 9.94 51.60
N THR A 10 -7.08 8.87 51.40
CA THR A 10 -6.69 7.74 50.56
C THR A 10 -6.85 8.14 49.11
N LEU A 11 -5.74 8.43 48.42
CA LEU A 11 -5.66 8.62 46.98
C LEU A 11 -5.80 7.25 46.33
N ALA A 12 -7.00 6.92 45.86
CA ALA A 12 -7.22 5.74 45.03
C ALA A 12 -6.59 6.01 43.66
N LEU A 13 -5.44 5.40 43.40
CA LEU A 13 -4.87 5.32 42.03
C LEU A 13 -5.83 4.44 41.20
N LEU A 14 -6.67 5.06 40.38
CA LEU A 14 -7.41 4.38 39.33
C LEU A 14 -6.38 3.90 38.29
N CYS A 15 -5.92 2.66 38.45
CA CYS A 15 -5.20 1.95 37.41
C CYS A 15 -6.21 1.73 36.26
N ALA A 16 -6.21 2.58 35.23
CA ALA A 16 -6.92 2.26 34.02
C ALA A 16 -6.35 0.93 33.48
N PRO A 17 -7.21 -0.05 33.14
CA PRO A 17 -6.70 -1.27 32.50
C PRO A 17 -5.93 -0.85 31.25
N ALA A 18 -4.71 -1.35 31.09
CA ALA A 18 -4.01 -1.29 29.83
C ALA A 18 -4.96 -1.90 28.79
N LEU A 19 -5.38 -1.12 27.79
CA LEU A 19 -6.18 -1.64 26.69
C LEU A 19 -5.35 -2.73 26.03
N ALA A 20 -5.87 -3.96 26.02
CA ALA A 20 -5.25 -5.06 25.29
C ALA A 20 -5.12 -4.64 23.81
N PHE A 21 -4.03 -5.06 23.16
CA PHE A 21 -3.84 -4.83 21.73
C PHE A 21 -5.00 -5.48 20.96
N GLY A 22 -5.82 -4.67 20.33
CA GLY A 22 -7.06 -5.09 19.69
C GLY A 22 -7.43 -4.21 18.51
N PRO A 23 -8.60 -4.46 17.90
CA PRO A 23 -9.06 -3.63 16.77
C PRO A 23 -9.34 -2.19 17.21
N ALA A 24 -9.08 -1.26 16.31
CA ALA A 24 -9.41 0.17 16.47
C ALA A 24 -10.92 0.48 16.42
N GLY A 25 -11.79 -0.54 16.43
CA GLY A 25 -13.24 -0.41 16.37
C GLY A 25 -13.94 -1.70 15.92
N GLU A 26 -15.19 -1.58 15.50
CA GLU A 26 -15.93 -2.71 14.90
C GLU A 26 -15.25 -3.18 13.60
N THR A 27 -15.22 -4.50 13.39
CA THR A 27 -14.58 -5.11 12.24
C THR A 27 -15.57 -5.58 11.20
N VAL A 28 -15.14 -5.51 9.93
CA VAL A 28 -15.83 -6.10 8.79
C VAL A 28 -14.88 -7.08 8.09
N HIS A 29 -15.45 -8.08 7.41
CA HIS A 29 -14.67 -9.01 6.60
C HIS A 29 -14.09 -8.31 5.37
N GLY A 30 -12.81 -8.57 5.12
CA GLY A 30 -12.08 -8.13 3.96
C GLY A 30 -11.29 -9.24 3.30
N VAL A 31 -10.75 -8.93 2.16
CA VAL A 31 -9.80 -9.77 1.40
C VAL A 31 -8.77 -8.87 0.75
N ASP A 32 -7.60 -9.42 0.45
CA ASP A 32 -6.70 -8.76 -0.47
C ASP A 32 -6.38 -9.63 -1.69
N VAL A 33 -6.17 -8.97 -2.84
CA VAL A 33 -6.06 -9.62 -4.13
C VAL A 33 -4.94 -9.01 -4.97
N SER A 34 -4.39 -9.83 -5.84
CA SER A 34 -3.39 -9.47 -6.83
C SER A 34 -3.54 -10.34 -8.07
N VAL A 35 -2.54 -10.36 -8.94
CA VAL A 35 -2.49 -11.27 -10.09
C VAL A 35 -2.61 -12.75 -9.69
N TYR A 36 -2.29 -13.10 -8.44
CA TYR A 36 -2.33 -14.48 -7.94
C TYR A 36 -3.74 -15.07 -7.84
N GLN A 37 -4.75 -14.25 -7.61
CA GLN A 37 -6.14 -14.69 -7.51
C GLN A 37 -6.81 -14.84 -8.89
N GLY A 38 -6.11 -14.51 -9.97
CA GLY A 38 -6.62 -14.68 -11.34
C GLY A 38 -7.90 -13.88 -11.59
N ASN A 39 -8.97 -14.54 -12.02
CA ASN A 39 -10.27 -13.91 -12.23
C ASN A 39 -11.10 -14.01 -10.96
N VAL A 40 -11.49 -12.85 -10.42
CA VAL A 40 -12.32 -12.74 -9.22
C VAL A 40 -13.73 -12.30 -9.62
N ASP A 41 -14.74 -13.02 -9.16
CA ASP A 41 -16.15 -12.63 -9.23
C ASP A 41 -16.51 -11.84 -7.97
N PHE A 42 -16.33 -10.54 -8.02
CA PHE A 42 -16.56 -9.66 -6.87
C PHE A 42 -18.03 -9.61 -6.44
N ALA A 43 -18.99 -9.91 -7.32
CA ALA A 43 -20.40 -9.98 -6.92
C ALA A 43 -20.63 -11.17 -5.97
N ARG A 44 -20.01 -12.32 -6.22
CA ARG A 44 -20.05 -13.47 -5.30
C ARG A 44 -19.24 -13.21 -4.02
N VAL A 45 -18.09 -12.56 -4.13
CA VAL A 45 -17.28 -12.12 -2.97
C VAL A 45 -18.11 -11.24 -2.03
N ALA A 46 -18.85 -10.25 -2.58
CA ALA A 46 -19.72 -9.38 -1.80
C ALA A 46 -20.88 -10.18 -1.15
N GLN A 47 -21.48 -11.14 -1.87
CA GLN A 47 -22.52 -12.02 -1.35
C GLN A 47 -22.01 -12.94 -0.22
N ALA A 48 -20.74 -13.32 -0.26
CA ALA A 48 -20.09 -14.08 0.81
C ALA A 48 -19.85 -13.27 2.10
N GLY A 49 -20.21 -11.97 2.12
CA GLY A 49 -20.15 -11.12 3.31
C GLY A 49 -18.89 -10.23 3.38
N VAL A 50 -18.01 -10.26 2.40
CA VAL A 50 -16.89 -9.33 2.28
C VAL A 50 -17.41 -7.90 2.08
N ARG A 51 -16.70 -6.92 2.65
CA ARG A 51 -17.05 -5.50 2.56
C ARG A 51 -15.89 -4.64 2.05
N MET A 52 -14.65 -4.99 2.37
CA MET A 52 -13.46 -4.24 2.01
C MET A 52 -12.49 -5.12 1.20
N VAL A 53 -11.87 -4.53 0.17
CA VAL A 53 -10.93 -5.23 -0.70
C VAL A 53 -9.68 -4.39 -0.88
N TYR A 54 -8.52 -4.94 -0.56
CA TYR A 54 -7.25 -4.37 -0.97
C TYR A 54 -6.73 -5.00 -2.24
N ILE A 55 -6.23 -4.17 -3.16
CA ILE A 55 -5.79 -4.58 -4.50
C ILE A 55 -4.34 -4.19 -4.67
N ARG A 56 -3.45 -5.16 -4.94
CA ARG A 56 -2.09 -4.80 -5.33
C ARG A 56 -2.13 -4.03 -6.65
N SER A 57 -1.64 -2.80 -6.62
CA SER A 57 -1.52 -2.01 -7.85
C SER A 57 -0.11 -2.06 -8.42
N THR A 58 0.90 -2.03 -7.56
CA THR A 58 2.29 -1.91 -7.98
C THR A 58 3.26 -2.67 -7.06
N LEU A 59 4.45 -2.99 -7.61
CA LEU A 59 5.57 -3.56 -6.89
C LEU A 59 6.86 -2.89 -7.37
N GLY A 60 7.73 -2.51 -6.43
CA GLY A 60 9.03 -1.93 -6.73
C GLY A 60 8.93 -0.64 -7.57
N PHE A 61 9.83 -0.49 -8.54
CA PHE A 61 9.96 0.76 -9.30
C PHE A 61 9.14 0.83 -10.59
N SER A 62 8.63 -0.31 -11.11
CA SER A 62 8.12 -0.36 -12.48
C SER A 62 7.04 -1.41 -12.73
N TYR A 63 6.82 -2.35 -11.82
CA TYR A 63 5.81 -3.37 -12.01
C TYR A 63 4.43 -2.84 -11.64
N VAL A 64 3.53 -2.87 -12.61
CA VAL A 64 2.09 -2.65 -12.42
C VAL A 64 1.40 -4.00 -12.45
N ASP A 65 0.62 -4.32 -11.40
CA ASP A 65 -0.13 -5.58 -11.37
C ASP A 65 -1.16 -5.59 -12.52
N PRO A 66 -1.09 -6.57 -13.44
CA PRO A 66 -1.93 -6.56 -14.65
C PRO A 66 -3.42 -6.73 -14.35
N THR A 67 -3.77 -7.11 -13.12
CA THR A 67 -5.16 -7.32 -12.74
C THR A 67 -5.77 -6.14 -11.98
N HIS A 68 -4.97 -5.14 -11.60
CA HIS A 68 -5.41 -4.07 -10.70
C HIS A 68 -6.61 -3.27 -11.24
N GLU A 69 -6.63 -2.95 -12.55
CA GLU A 69 -7.76 -2.24 -13.17
C GLU A 69 -9.05 -3.05 -13.09
N ARG A 70 -8.99 -4.29 -13.58
CA ARG A 70 -10.13 -5.20 -13.56
C ARG A 70 -10.65 -5.45 -12.14
N ASN A 71 -9.74 -5.61 -11.18
CA ASN A 71 -10.10 -5.85 -9.79
C ASN A 71 -10.76 -4.61 -9.16
N ALA A 72 -10.26 -3.41 -9.46
CA ALA A 72 -10.87 -2.15 -9.00
C ALA A 72 -12.26 -1.94 -9.59
N ASP A 73 -12.41 -2.13 -10.91
CA ASP A 73 -13.70 -2.02 -11.59
C ASP A 73 -14.72 -3.05 -11.08
N GLY A 74 -14.25 -4.30 -10.85
CA GLY A 74 -15.08 -5.37 -10.32
C GLY A 74 -15.53 -5.12 -8.88
N ALA A 75 -14.63 -4.68 -7.99
CA ALA A 75 -14.95 -4.32 -6.61
C ALA A 75 -15.95 -3.17 -6.56
N LYS A 76 -15.71 -2.10 -7.33
CA LYS A 76 -16.63 -0.96 -7.45
C LYS A 76 -18.01 -1.36 -7.96
N ALA A 77 -18.07 -2.18 -9.02
CA ALA A 77 -19.35 -2.66 -9.58
C ALA A 77 -20.14 -3.54 -8.60
N ALA A 78 -19.45 -4.26 -7.71
CA ALA A 78 -20.05 -5.08 -6.66
C ALA A 78 -20.44 -4.27 -5.40
N GLY A 79 -20.16 -2.97 -5.34
CA GLY A 79 -20.43 -2.12 -4.19
C GLY A 79 -19.53 -2.40 -2.99
N LEU A 80 -18.33 -2.94 -3.22
CA LEU A 80 -17.32 -3.16 -2.21
C LEU A 80 -16.48 -1.88 -2.04
N GLU A 81 -16.13 -1.56 -0.79
CA GLU A 81 -15.11 -0.53 -0.52
C GLU A 81 -13.74 -1.10 -0.90
N PHE A 82 -12.96 -0.35 -1.67
CA PHE A 82 -11.66 -0.84 -2.12
C PHE A 82 -10.56 0.19 -1.95
N GLY A 83 -9.33 -0.31 -1.85
CA GLY A 83 -8.10 0.47 -1.82
C GLY A 83 -6.96 -0.28 -2.48
N PHE A 84 -5.80 0.38 -2.52
CA PHE A 84 -4.62 -0.16 -3.18
C PHE A 84 -3.47 -0.34 -2.22
N TYR A 85 -2.65 -1.37 -2.49
CA TYR A 85 -1.37 -1.51 -1.82
C TYR A 85 -0.21 -1.59 -2.82
N HIS A 86 0.96 -1.21 -2.31
CA HIS A 86 2.24 -1.27 -2.99
C HIS A 86 3.19 -2.19 -2.25
N PHE A 87 3.76 -3.17 -2.95
CA PHE A 87 4.85 -3.98 -2.44
C PHE A 87 6.16 -3.21 -2.62
N CYS A 88 6.65 -2.62 -1.53
CA CYS A 88 7.82 -1.76 -1.51
C CYS A 88 9.10 -2.57 -1.25
N THR A 89 10.05 -2.52 -2.17
CA THR A 89 11.35 -3.20 -2.07
C THR A 89 12.50 -2.26 -1.74
N ALA A 90 12.18 -1.01 -1.38
CA ALA A 90 13.17 0.02 -1.12
C ALA A 90 14.08 -0.31 0.06
N SER A 91 15.35 -0.01 -0.07
CA SER A 91 16.37 -0.16 0.97
C SER A 91 17.01 1.17 1.37
N THR A 92 16.58 2.27 0.74
CA THR A 92 16.97 3.64 1.06
C THR A 92 15.75 4.56 1.00
N THR A 93 15.83 5.71 1.67
CA THR A 93 14.77 6.72 1.68
C THR A 93 14.49 7.29 0.28
N ASP A 94 15.52 7.45 -0.56
CA ASP A 94 15.37 7.93 -1.93
C ASP A 94 14.66 6.90 -2.81
N GLU A 95 14.96 5.61 -2.63
CA GLU A 95 14.24 4.52 -3.30
C GLU A 95 12.78 4.48 -2.88
N ALA A 96 12.52 4.61 -1.58
CA ALA A 96 11.17 4.63 -1.03
C ALA A 96 10.34 5.78 -1.62
N ALA A 97 10.89 6.99 -1.66
CA ALA A 97 10.22 8.14 -2.26
C ALA A 97 9.96 7.95 -3.77
N ARG A 98 10.87 7.29 -4.51
CA ARG A 98 10.63 6.99 -5.93
C ARG A 98 9.52 5.95 -6.13
N GLN A 99 9.50 4.88 -5.31
CA GLN A 99 8.44 3.88 -5.36
C GLN A 99 7.09 4.47 -4.94
N ALA A 100 7.07 5.35 -3.94
CA ALA A 100 5.87 6.09 -3.53
C ALA A 100 5.27 6.93 -4.67
N ARG A 101 6.13 7.64 -5.44
CA ARG A 101 5.69 8.40 -6.62
C ARG A 101 5.09 7.49 -7.70
N PHE A 102 5.73 6.36 -7.97
CA PHE A 102 5.23 5.39 -8.93
C PHE A 102 3.87 4.83 -8.51
N PHE A 103 3.72 4.46 -7.24
CA PHE A 103 2.46 4.00 -6.66
C PHE A 103 1.38 5.06 -6.76
N ALA A 104 1.63 6.27 -6.24
CA ALA A 104 0.68 7.36 -6.24
C ALA A 104 0.20 7.74 -7.66
N GLN A 105 1.11 7.76 -8.64
CA GLN A 105 0.76 8.01 -10.04
C GLN A 105 -0.15 6.91 -10.63
N THR A 106 0.11 5.65 -10.28
CA THR A 106 -0.68 4.52 -10.78
C THR A 106 -2.11 4.57 -10.25
N ILE A 107 -2.30 4.90 -8.96
CA ILE A 107 -3.63 4.93 -8.33
C ILE A 107 -4.38 6.26 -8.51
N ALA A 108 -3.74 7.32 -8.99
CA ALA A 108 -4.33 8.68 -9.07
C ALA A 108 -5.64 8.78 -9.87
N ARG A 109 -5.86 7.87 -10.81
CA ARG A 109 -7.07 7.87 -11.67
C ARG A 109 -8.29 7.22 -11.01
N TYR A 110 -8.12 6.56 -9.86
CA TYR A 110 -9.19 5.83 -9.20
C TYR A 110 -9.78 6.66 -8.06
N ASP A 111 -11.10 6.55 -7.95
CA ASP A 111 -11.84 7.00 -6.78
C ASP A 111 -11.99 5.80 -5.83
N TYR A 112 -11.01 5.64 -4.95
CA TYR A 112 -10.91 4.53 -4.00
C TYR A 112 -11.30 4.98 -2.58
N ASP A 113 -11.79 4.04 -1.77
CA ASP A 113 -12.41 4.33 -0.48
C ASP A 113 -11.43 4.19 0.70
N LEU A 114 -10.42 3.34 0.55
CA LEU A 114 -9.55 2.93 1.65
C LEU A 114 -8.18 3.62 1.58
N LYS A 115 -7.50 3.74 2.71
CA LYS A 115 -6.13 4.32 2.79
C LYS A 115 -5.17 3.59 1.86
N PRO A 116 -4.29 4.29 1.12
CA PRO A 116 -3.21 3.64 0.37
C PRO A 116 -2.29 2.88 1.35
N VAL A 117 -1.89 1.65 1.01
CA VAL A 117 -1.11 0.81 1.90
C VAL A 117 0.29 0.57 1.36
N MET A 118 1.28 0.61 2.25
CA MET A 118 2.64 0.15 2.01
C MET A 118 2.86 -1.21 2.66
N GLU A 119 3.31 -2.19 1.87
CA GLU A 119 3.93 -3.42 2.33
C GLU A 119 5.44 -3.32 2.09
N LEU A 120 6.24 -3.18 3.15
CA LEU A 120 7.69 -3.01 3.01
C LEU A 120 8.43 -4.34 3.19
N SER A 121 9.15 -4.74 2.15
CA SER A 121 10.08 -5.87 2.14
C SER A 121 11.40 -5.41 1.50
N PRO A 122 12.36 -4.87 2.29
CA PRO A 122 13.60 -4.32 1.76
C PRO A 122 14.43 -5.39 1.03
N ALA A 123 15.06 -5.00 -0.08
CA ALA A 123 15.92 -5.91 -0.86
C ALA A 123 17.20 -6.32 -0.11
N ARG A 124 17.56 -5.64 0.97
CA ARG A 124 18.67 -5.99 1.88
C ARG A 124 18.23 -5.87 3.33
N LYS A 125 18.95 -6.55 4.23
CA LYS A 125 18.71 -6.38 5.67
C LYS A 125 19.04 -4.96 6.11
N LEU A 126 18.10 -4.34 6.81
CA LEU A 126 18.20 -3.01 7.41
C LEU A 126 18.19 -3.13 8.94
N SER A 127 18.73 -2.14 9.61
CA SER A 127 18.49 -1.96 11.05
C SER A 127 17.07 -1.43 11.28
N ARG A 128 16.56 -1.55 12.51
CA ARG A 128 15.24 -1.04 12.90
C ARG A 128 15.05 0.45 12.54
N THR A 129 16.06 1.26 12.80
CA THR A 129 16.04 2.69 12.47
C THR A 129 15.98 2.92 10.96
N GLU A 130 16.83 2.24 10.18
CA GLU A 130 16.83 2.35 8.71
C GLU A 130 15.51 1.88 8.10
N THR A 131 14.94 0.77 8.59
CA THR A 131 13.64 0.26 8.13
C THR A 131 12.54 1.29 8.37
N THR A 132 12.52 1.88 9.57
CA THR A 132 11.56 2.95 9.91
C THR A 132 11.77 4.20 9.06
N ASP A 133 13.03 4.62 8.78
CA ASP A 133 13.32 5.79 7.94
C ASP A 133 12.84 5.56 6.50
N VAL A 134 13.05 4.37 5.95
CA VAL A 134 12.59 3.97 4.62
C VAL A 134 11.05 3.97 4.57
N ALA A 135 10.40 3.39 5.56
CA ALA A 135 8.94 3.37 5.66
C ALA A 135 8.38 4.79 5.72
N LEU A 136 8.91 5.65 6.60
CA LEU A 136 8.48 7.05 6.72
C LEU A 136 8.66 7.85 5.44
N ALA A 137 9.75 7.61 4.70
CA ALA A 137 9.98 8.30 3.42
C ALA A 137 8.91 7.93 2.38
N PHE A 138 8.51 6.65 2.32
CA PHE A 138 7.43 6.21 1.46
C PHE A 138 6.08 6.81 1.87
N LEU A 139 5.70 6.64 3.13
CA LEU A 139 4.40 7.06 3.64
C LEU A 139 4.16 8.56 3.48
N ARG A 140 5.13 9.38 3.89
CA ARG A 140 5.05 10.85 3.74
C ARG A 140 4.93 11.30 2.29
N GLU A 141 5.63 10.62 1.38
CA GLU A 141 5.56 10.97 -0.05
C GLU A 141 4.21 10.54 -0.66
N VAL A 142 3.64 9.39 -0.27
CA VAL A 142 2.27 9.00 -0.67
C VAL A 142 1.26 9.99 -0.14
N GLU A 143 1.31 10.34 1.15
CA GLU A 143 0.42 11.32 1.77
C GLU A 143 0.49 12.67 1.04
N ARG A 144 1.70 13.17 0.78
CA ARG A 144 1.93 14.42 0.07
C ARG A 144 1.34 14.44 -1.34
N LEU A 145 1.40 13.29 -2.06
CA LEU A 145 0.95 13.19 -3.46
C LEU A 145 -0.54 12.91 -3.60
N THR A 146 -1.11 12.16 -2.66
CA THR A 146 -2.52 11.74 -2.72
C THR A 146 -3.45 12.59 -1.86
N GLY A 147 -2.89 13.35 -0.90
CA GLY A 147 -3.67 14.05 0.12
C GLY A 147 -4.36 13.09 1.11
N ARG A 148 -4.07 11.81 1.06
CA ARG A 148 -4.67 10.77 1.90
C ARG A 148 -3.63 10.16 2.81
N GLU A 149 -3.96 10.03 4.09
CA GLU A 149 -3.11 9.33 5.05
C GLU A 149 -2.95 7.86 4.63
N PRO A 150 -1.72 7.36 4.46
CA PRO A 150 -1.49 5.96 4.14
C PRO A 150 -1.50 5.08 5.39
N ALA A 151 -1.57 3.75 5.17
CA ALA A 151 -1.44 2.74 6.22
C ALA A 151 -0.24 1.82 5.93
N ILE A 152 0.12 1.01 6.93
CA ILE A 152 1.23 0.07 6.87
C ILE A 152 0.68 -1.34 6.99
N TYR A 153 1.08 -2.23 6.06
CA TYR A 153 0.93 -3.67 6.20
C TYR A 153 2.28 -4.29 6.56
N CYS A 154 2.28 -5.16 7.57
CA CYS A 154 3.44 -5.97 7.91
C CYS A 154 3.04 -7.18 8.80
N SER A 155 3.96 -8.17 8.91
CA SER A 155 3.79 -9.24 9.89
C SER A 155 3.88 -8.73 11.33
N ALA A 156 3.29 -9.47 12.29
CA ALA A 156 3.39 -9.14 13.70
C ALA A 156 4.87 -9.10 14.18
N SER A 157 5.72 -9.99 13.64
CA SER A 157 7.16 -9.97 13.95
C SER A 157 7.85 -8.72 13.42
N THR A 158 7.57 -8.30 12.19
CA THR A 158 8.11 -7.06 11.61
C THR A 158 7.66 -5.84 12.41
N ALA A 159 6.39 -5.77 12.78
CA ALA A 159 5.86 -4.68 13.61
C ALA A 159 6.63 -4.55 14.96
N ARG A 160 6.96 -5.68 15.58
CA ARG A 160 7.67 -5.73 16.86
C ARG A 160 9.17 -5.47 16.72
N ASP A 161 9.82 -6.09 15.73
CA ASP A 161 11.28 -6.20 15.67
C ASP A 161 11.94 -5.16 14.75
N ASP A 162 11.25 -4.76 13.66
CA ASP A 162 11.85 -3.94 12.60
C ASP A 162 11.34 -2.50 12.55
N TYR A 163 10.26 -2.17 13.30
CA TYR A 163 9.68 -0.84 13.33
C TYR A 163 9.77 -0.18 14.71
N ASP A 164 9.94 1.14 14.75
CA ASP A 164 9.94 1.91 15.99
C ASP A 164 8.72 2.84 16.09
N SER A 165 8.56 3.48 17.26
CA SER A 165 7.38 4.28 17.63
C SER A 165 7.09 5.47 16.72
N ARG A 166 8.00 5.86 15.84
CA ARG A 166 7.76 6.93 14.87
C ARG A 166 6.70 6.57 13.81
N LEU A 167 6.39 5.27 13.66
CA LEU A 167 5.34 4.79 12.78
C LEU A 167 3.97 4.65 13.47
N ALA A 168 3.91 4.78 14.79
CA ALA A 168 2.66 4.67 15.54
C ALA A 168 1.51 5.60 15.08
N PRO A 169 1.75 6.79 14.49
CA PRO A 169 0.68 7.61 13.94
C PRO A 169 -0.05 7.03 12.74
N TYR A 170 0.58 6.10 11.99
CA TYR A 170 -0.03 5.47 10.82
C TYR A 170 -0.82 4.22 11.21
N SER A 171 -1.96 3.98 10.55
CA SER A 171 -2.79 2.79 10.80
C SER A 171 -2.03 1.51 10.47
N LEU A 172 -2.14 0.50 11.33
CA LEU A 172 -1.51 -0.80 11.16
C LEU A 172 -2.50 -1.83 10.60
N TRP A 173 -2.13 -2.47 9.49
CA TRP A 173 -2.71 -3.72 9.01
C TRP A 173 -1.68 -4.83 9.28
N VAL A 174 -1.93 -5.64 10.30
CA VAL A 174 -1.00 -6.66 10.77
C VAL A 174 -1.34 -8.03 10.21
N ALA A 175 -0.35 -8.79 9.77
CA ALA A 175 -0.50 -10.19 9.39
C ALA A 175 -0.02 -11.10 10.52
N GLN A 176 -0.92 -11.99 10.98
CA GLN A 176 -0.57 -13.08 11.90
C GLN A 176 -1.57 -14.23 11.72
N TYR A 177 -1.06 -15.37 11.25
CA TYR A 177 -1.88 -16.51 10.91
C TYR A 177 -1.97 -17.51 12.07
N GLY A 178 -3.13 -18.19 12.19
CA GLY A 178 -3.35 -19.24 13.17
C GLY A 178 -3.45 -18.75 14.63
N ALA A 179 -3.49 -17.47 14.87
CA ALA A 179 -3.73 -16.84 16.16
C ALA A 179 -5.22 -16.54 16.37
N ARG A 180 -5.64 -16.31 17.61
CA ARG A 180 -6.99 -15.79 17.93
C ARG A 180 -7.07 -14.28 17.78
N GLU A 181 -5.96 -13.60 18.07
CA GLU A 181 -5.78 -12.17 18.01
C GLU A 181 -4.31 -11.92 17.67
N PRO A 182 -3.96 -10.81 16.99
CA PRO A 182 -2.56 -10.45 16.76
C PRO A 182 -1.83 -10.15 18.08
N GLU A 183 -0.55 -10.48 18.12
CA GLU A 183 0.31 -10.19 19.28
C GLU A 183 0.63 -8.70 19.40
N GLU A 184 0.77 -8.23 20.64
CA GLU A 184 1.26 -6.89 20.92
C GLU A 184 2.66 -6.69 20.34
N ASN A 185 2.91 -5.51 19.77
CA ASN A 185 4.17 -5.18 19.11
C ASN A 185 4.94 -4.02 19.76
N GLY A 186 4.36 -3.36 20.76
CA GLY A 186 4.98 -2.26 21.51
C GLY A 186 5.09 -0.93 20.76
N THR A 187 4.66 -0.88 19.50
CA THR A 187 4.64 0.34 18.67
C THR A 187 3.22 0.87 18.51
N TRP A 188 2.28 0.03 18.15
CA TRP A 188 0.88 0.42 17.96
C TRP A 188 0.01 -0.03 19.15
N PRO A 189 -0.89 0.82 19.64
CA PRO A 189 -1.84 0.45 20.70
C PRO A 189 -3.01 -0.41 20.19
N THR A 190 -3.33 -0.30 18.88
CA THR A 190 -4.44 -0.99 18.22
C THR A 190 -4.03 -1.36 16.80
N TRP A 191 -4.82 -2.23 16.17
CA TRP A 191 -4.72 -2.50 14.74
C TRP A 191 -5.97 -2.02 13.99
N ALA A 192 -5.80 -1.58 12.75
CA ALA A 192 -6.87 -1.16 11.85
C ALA A 192 -7.25 -2.25 10.84
N GLY A 193 -6.31 -3.15 10.54
CA GLY A 193 -6.50 -4.35 9.74
C GLY A 193 -5.77 -5.54 10.35
N TRP A 194 -6.34 -6.73 10.19
CA TRP A 194 -5.71 -8.00 10.55
C TRP A 194 -5.91 -9.04 9.45
N GLN A 195 -4.81 -9.41 8.77
CA GLN A 195 -4.78 -10.57 7.88
C GLN A 195 -4.55 -11.83 8.71
N TYR A 196 -5.60 -12.63 8.86
CA TYR A 196 -5.58 -13.78 9.75
C TYR A 196 -5.36 -15.13 9.05
N SER A 197 -5.40 -15.15 7.71
CA SER A 197 -5.18 -16.35 6.91
C SER A 197 -4.67 -16.01 5.51
N GLU A 198 -3.69 -16.76 5.02
CA GLU A 198 -3.21 -16.77 3.62
C GLU A 198 -3.80 -17.95 2.81
N ARG A 199 -4.70 -18.73 3.39
CA ARG A 199 -5.27 -19.97 2.83
C ARG A 199 -6.79 -20.02 2.90
N GLY A 200 -7.41 -18.85 2.88
CA GLY A 200 -8.85 -18.71 2.92
C GLY A 200 -9.52 -19.23 1.65
N ARG A 201 -10.84 -19.36 1.75
CA ARG A 201 -11.73 -19.66 0.63
C ARG A 201 -12.91 -18.72 0.69
N VAL A 202 -13.15 -18.02 -0.41
CA VAL A 202 -14.30 -17.13 -0.56
C VAL A 202 -14.99 -17.47 -1.87
N ASP A 203 -16.31 -17.52 -1.85
CA ASP A 203 -17.06 -17.74 -3.07
C ASP A 203 -16.81 -16.62 -4.08
N GLY A 204 -16.53 -16.99 -5.33
CA GLY A 204 -16.10 -16.03 -6.36
C GLY A 204 -14.59 -15.98 -6.61
N VAL A 205 -13.78 -16.71 -5.82
CA VAL A 205 -12.31 -16.81 -6.02
C VAL A 205 -11.91 -18.27 -6.18
N GLU A 206 -11.15 -18.55 -7.23
CA GLU A 206 -10.53 -19.86 -7.41
C GLU A 206 -9.21 -19.93 -6.61
N GLY A 207 -9.06 -21.00 -5.82
CA GLY A 207 -7.83 -21.19 -5.04
C GLY A 207 -7.84 -20.47 -3.68
N ASN A 208 -6.66 -20.18 -3.17
CA ASN A 208 -6.48 -19.50 -1.89
C ASN A 208 -6.63 -18.00 -2.05
N ILE A 209 -7.16 -17.37 -1.01
CA ILE A 209 -7.25 -15.93 -0.88
C ILE A 209 -6.91 -15.54 0.56
N ASP A 210 -6.31 -14.39 0.71
CA ASP A 210 -6.02 -13.79 2.00
C ASP A 210 -7.33 -13.30 2.64
N LEU A 211 -7.49 -13.61 3.93
CA LEU A 211 -8.67 -13.23 4.70
C LEU A 211 -8.31 -12.21 5.75
N ASP A 212 -9.09 -11.13 5.78
CA ASP A 212 -8.86 -9.97 6.61
C ASP A 212 -10.05 -9.62 7.49
N LEU A 213 -9.75 -8.94 8.58
CA LEU A 213 -10.68 -8.11 9.33
C LEU A 213 -10.19 -6.67 9.26
N PHE A 214 -11.05 -5.75 8.84
CA PHE A 214 -10.75 -4.32 8.79
C PHE A 214 -11.70 -3.52 9.67
N THR A 215 -11.19 -2.44 10.24
CA THR A 215 -12.00 -1.44 10.95
C THR A 215 -12.29 -0.24 10.05
N ALA A 216 -13.20 0.63 10.50
CA ALA A 216 -13.49 1.88 9.81
C ALA A 216 -12.27 2.81 9.69
N GLU A 217 -11.22 2.61 10.50
CA GLU A 217 -9.99 3.40 10.45
C GLU A 217 -9.21 3.20 9.13
N MET A 218 -9.44 2.09 8.42
CA MET A 218 -8.85 1.88 7.10
C MET A 218 -9.49 2.72 5.99
N ARG A 219 -10.62 3.40 6.25
CA ARG A 219 -11.20 4.31 5.26
C ARG A 219 -10.35 5.57 5.12
N ALA A 220 -10.11 5.97 3.88
CA ALA A 220 -9.48 7.24 3.59
C ALA A 220 -10.40 8.37 4.05
N GLN A 221 -9.90 9.24 4.92
CA GLN A 221 -10.67 10.45 5.28
C GLN A 221 -10.82 11.29 4.01
N PRO A 222 -12.02 11.83 3.72
CA PRO A 222 -12.13 12.84 2.68
C PRO A 222 -11.23 14.02 3.11
N GLU A 223 -10.51 14.60 2.15
CA GLU A 223 -9.78 15.85 2.37
C GLU A 223 -10.66 16.82 3.20
N PRO A 224 -10.14 17.40 4.29
CA PRO A 224 -10.84 18.46 4.95
C PRO A 224 -11.10 19.54 3.90
N THR A 225 -12.36 19.70 3.52
CA THR A 225 -12.77 20.75 2.58
C THR A 225 -12.18 22.02 3.15
N GLN A 226 -11.15 22.57 2.49
CA GLN A 226 -10.65 23.89 2.84
C GLN A 226 -11.87 24.82 2.75
N SER A 227 -12.40 25.17 3.91
CA SER A 227 -13.47 26.15 3.99
C SER A 227 -12.97 27.36 3.22
N ALA A 228 -13.59 27.61 2.08
CA ALA A 228 -13.31 28.79 1.29
C ALA A 228 -13.39 29.99 2.24
N GLY A 229 -12.22 30.52 2.61
CA GLY A 229 -12.12 31.76 3.33
C GLY A 229 -12.91 32.82 2.56
N PRO A 230 -13.46 33.85 3.24
CA PRO A 230 -14.36 34.80 2.61
C PRO A 230 -13.71 35.39 1.37
N THR A 231 -14.33 35.13 0.22
CA THR A 231 -13.97 35.69 -1.07
C THR A 231 -14.04 37.20 -0.98
N SER A 232 -12.87 37.82 -0.92
CA SER A 232 -12.79 39.27 -1.16
C SER A 232 -13.30 39.54 -2.57
N ALA A 233 -14.42 40.22 -2.66
CA ALA A 233 -15.01 40.64 -3.92
C ALA A 233 -14.01 41.47 -4.71
N SER A 234 -13.42 40.87 -5.76
CA SER A 234 -12.66 41.60 -6.75
C SER A 234 -13.60 42.30 -7.72
N THR A 235 -13.47 43.61 -7.73
CA THR A 235 -14.10 44.54 -8.67
C THR A 235 -13.79 44.09 -10.13
N PRO A 236 -14.78 44.09 -11.06
CA PRO A 236 -14.53 43.69 -12.44
C PRO A 236 -13.66 44.75 -13.15
N SER A 237 -12.52 44.29 -13.67
CA SER A 237 -11.68 45.04 -14.59
C SER A 237 -12.27 44.98 -16.01
N PRO A 238 -12.25 46.09 -16.82
CA PRO A 238 -12.88 46.11 -18.13
C PRO A 238 -12.18 45.18 -19.14
N ALA A 239 -13.00 44.56 -20.01
CA ALA A 239 -12.60 43.64 -21.04
C ALA A 239 -11.64 44.28 -22.07
N PRO A 240 -10.58 43.64 -22.52
CA PRO A 240 -9.80 44.09 -23.68
C PRO A 240 -10.49 43.74 -24.99
N THR A 241 -10.51 44.73 -25.86
CA THR A 241 -11.02 44.75 -27.25
C THR A 241 -10.34 43.67 -28.11
N ALA A 242 -11.12 42.94 -28.89
CA ALA A 242 -10.67 41.92 -29.82
C ALA A 242 -9.81 42.51 -30.96
N THR A 243 -8.63 41.95 -31.16
CA THR A 243 -7.79 42.17 -32.37
C THR A 243 -7.96 40.96 -33.31
N PRO A 244 -8.05 41.16 -34.62
CA PRO A 244 -8.38 40.11 -35.59
C PRO A 244 -7.21 39.12 -35.77
N ALA A 245 -7.57 37.85 -36.00
CA ALA A 245 -6.67 36.73 -36.27
C ALA A 245 -5.92 36.87 -37.58
N PRO A 246 -4.66 36.46 -37.70
CA PRO A 246 -4.01 36.16 -38.96
C PRO A 246 -4.28 34.72 -39.39
N THR A 247 -4.80 34.57 -40.58
CA THR A 247 -4.91 33.31 -41.34
C THR A 247 -3.52 32.87 -41.78
N THR A 248 -3.06 31.69 -41.35
CA THR A 248 -1.99 30.99 -42.06
C THR A 248 -2.28 29.51 -42.16
N THR A 249 -2.45 29.08 -43.38
CA THR A 249 -2.47 27.72 -43.89
C THR A 249 -1.08 27.08 -43.64
N GLY A 250 -1.02 26.01 -42.88
CA GLY A 250 0.16 25.18 -42.70
C GLY A 250 -0.26 23.76 -42.36
N ALA A 251 0.09 22.82 -43.24
CA ALA A 251 -0.18 21.38 -43.09
C ALA A 251 0.42 20.84 -41.75
N PRO A 252 -0.21 19.80 -41.18
CA PRO A 252 0.29 19.24 -39.90
C PRO A 252 1.61 18.52 -40.17
N THR A 253 2.68 19.08 -39.60
CA THR A 253 3.95 18.38 -39.44
C THR A 253 3.74 17.26 -38.44
N ALA A 254 4.06 16.03 -38.86
CA ALA A 254 4.00 14.84 -38.04
C ALA A 254 4.67 15.08 -36.66
N CYS A 255 3.91 14.76 -35.64
CA CYS A 255 4.41 14.65 -34.25
C CYS A 255 5.64 13.73 -34.25
N PRO A 256 6.78 14.11 -33.65
CA PRO A 256 7.90 13.21 -33.49
C PRO A 256 7.45 12.03 -32.63
N THR A 257 7.52 10.84 -33.20
CA THR A 257 7.38 9.57 -32.50
C THR A 257 8.29 9.63 -31.27
N PRO A 258 7.80 9.35 -30.08
CA PRO A 258 8.68 9.26 -28.91
C PRO A 258 9.73 8.18 -29.23
N THR A 259 10.99 8.58 -29.23
CA THR A 259 12.11 7.66 -29.32
C THR A 259 11.94 6.68 -28.16
N ALA A 260 11.60 5.44 -28.48
CA ALA A 260 11.55 4.36 -27.54
C ALA A 260 12.88 4.36 -26.79
N ALA A 261 12.83 4.56 -25.47
CA ALA A 261 13.93 4.16 -24.61
C ALA A 261 14.34 2.75 -25.01
N PRO A 262 15.63 2.39 -25.03
CA PRO A 262 16.04 1.06 -25.45
C PRO A 262 15.27 0.05 -24.59
N CYS A 263 14.32 -0.61 -25.20
CA CYS A 263 13.60 -1.73 -24.60
C CYS A 263 14.66 -2.70 -24.11
N ALA A 264 14.60 -3.05 -22.84
CA ALA A 264 15.48 -4.00 -22.21
C ALA A 264 15.36 -5.34 -22.95
N ALA A 265 16.15 -5.53 -24.02
CA ALA A 265 16.24 -6.74 -24.82
C ALA A 265 16.71 -7.96 -24.00
N ASN A 266 16.94 -7.76 -22.69
CA ASN A 266 17.59 -8.71 -21.80
C ASN A 266 16.87 -8.81 -20.44
N ALA A 267 15.56 -8.58 -20.40
CA ALA A 267 14.77 -8.70 -19.20
C ALA A 267 13.72 -9.83 -19.34
N TYR A 268 13.54 -10.58 -18.28
CA TYR A 268 12.55 -11.65 -18.16
C TYR A 268 11.61 -11.34 -16.99
N VAL A 269 10.33 -11.52 -17.19
CA VAL A 269 9.32 -11.39 -16.13
C VAL A 269 9.03 -12.76 -15.57
N VAL A 270 9.31 -12.99 -14.29
CA VAL A 270 9.10 -14.27 -13.60
C VAL A 270 7.64 -14.67 -13.68
N GLN A 271 7.40 -15.91 -14.14
CA GLN A 271 6.06 -16.49 -14.30
C GLN A 271 5.71 -17.40 -13.12
N PRO A 272 4.40 -17.71 -12.90
CA PRO A 272 3.99 -18.68 -11.90
C PRO A 272 4.67 -20.03 -12.11
N GLY A 273 5.33 -20.57 -11.06
CA GLY A 273 6.06 -21.84 -11.12
C GLY A 273 7.53 -21.73 -11.53
N ASP A 274 8.01 -20.54 -11.88
CA ASP A 274 9.42 -20.32 -12.18
C ASP A 274 10.30 -20.51 -10.95
N THR A 275 11.52 -20.98 -11.20
CA THR A 275 12.61 -20.93 -10.22
C THR A 275 13.79 -20.19 -10.84
N LEU A 276 14.61 -19.54 -10.03
CA LEU A 276 15.79 -18.84 -10.52
C LEU A 276 16.72 -19.78 -11.29
N THR A 277 16.75 -21.08 -10.91
CA THR A 277 17.49 -22.12 -11.60
C THR A 277 16.97 -22.37 -13.02
N ALA A 278 15.65 -22.49 -13.18
CA ALA A 278 15.03 -22.69 -14.49
C ALA A 278 15.24 -21.47 -15.40
N ILE A 279 15.10 -20.25 -14.84
CA ILE A 279 15.34 -19.00 -15.57
C ILE A 279 16.81 -18.87 -15.97
N ALA A 280 17.74 -19.20 -15.09
CA ALA A 280 19.18 -19.19 -15.41
C ALA A 280 19.51 -20.15 -16.54
N GLN A 281 18.93 -21.35 -16.55
CA GLN A 281 19.09 -22.34 -17.65
C GLN A 281 18.47 -21.83 -18.95
N MET A 282 17.28 -21.21 -18.89
CA MET A 282 16.58 -20.66 -20.07
C MET A 282 17.42 -19.62 -20.81
N PHE A 283 18.20 -18.82 -20.08
CA PHE A 283 19.01 -17.73 -20.64
C PHE A 283 20.51 -18.02 -20.69
N ASP A 284 20.91 -19.31 -20.56
CA ASP A 284 22.31 -19.76 -20.63
C ASP A 284 23.22 -18.95 -19.68
N THR A 285 22.78 -18.81 -18.43
CA THR A 285 23.50 -18.13 -17.35
C THR A 285 23.51 -18.99 -16.08
N THR A 286 24.18 -18.54 -15.04
CA THR A 286 24.19 -19.22 -13.75
C THR A 286 23.25 -18.53 -12.76
N VAL A 287 22.74 -19.29 -11.78
CA VAL A 287 21.94 -18.74 -10.68
C VAL A 287 22.70 -17.62 -9.96
N ALA A 288 24.01 -17.83 -9.72
CA ALA A 288 24.85 -16.84 -9.06
C ALA A 288 24.97 -15.53 -9.86
N ALA A 289 25.25 -15.64 -11.17
CA ALA A 289 25.36 -14.46 -12.05
C ALA A 289 24.02 -13.72 -12.20
N LEU A 290 22.91 -14.49 -12.28
CA LEU A 290 21.57 -13.91 -12.36
C LEU A 290 21.19 -13.21 -11.05
N ALA A 291 21.50 -13.81 -9.91
CA ALA A 291 21.26 -13.23 -8.59
C ALA A 291 22.11 -11.97 -8.37
N GLU A 292 23.41 -12.03 -8.65
CA GLU A 292 24.31 -10.88 -8.52
C GLU A 292 23.86 -9.70 -9.38
N ARG A 293 23.56 -9.95 -10.65
CA ARG A 293 23.09 -8.93 -11.61
C ARG A 293 21.81 -8.23 -11.17
N ASN A 294 20.92 -8.99 -10.50
CA ASN A 294 19.62 -8.48 -10.05
C ASN A 294 19.62 -8.08 -8.56
N GLY A 295 20.76 -8.12 -7.89
CA GLY A 295 20.87 -7.74 -6.47
C GLY A 295 20.07 -8.63 -5.53
N LEU A 296 19.87 -9.92 -5.90
CA LEU A 296 19.09 -10.84 -5.07
C LEU A 296 19.91 -11.26 -3.85
N ALA A 297 19.43 -10.90 -2.66
CA ALA A 297 20.07 -11.28 -1.41
C ALA A 297 19.96 -12.80 -1.13
N ASP A 298 18.87 -13.42 -1.55
CA ASP A 298 18.61 -14.86 -1.49
C ASP A 298 18.21 -15.38 -2.87
N PRO A 299 19.08 -16.17 -3.54
CA PRO A 299 18.79 -16.77 -4.84
C PRO A 299 17.65 -17.79 -4.84
N SER A 300 17.20 -18.24 -3.66
CA SER A 300 16.08 -19.18 -3.55
C SER A 300 14.72 -18.48 -3.58
N VAL A 301 14.70 -17.16 -3.48
CA VAL A 301 13.47 -16.33 -3.41
C VAL A 301 13.37 -15.43 -4.65
N ILE A 302 12.41 -15.75 -5.52
CA ILE A 302 11.98 -14.89 -6.63
C ILE A 302 10.46 -14.79 -6.61
N TYR A 303 9.93 -13.69 -7.10
CA TYR A 303 8.49 -13.40 -7.07
C TYR A 303 7.94 -13.37 -8.49
N VAL A 304 6.75 -13.93 -8.70
CA VAL A 304 6.01 -13.81 -9.96
C VAL A 304 5.80 -12.33 -10.29
N GLY A 305 6.10 -11.97 -11.55
CA GLY A 305 6.09 -10.56 -11.98
C GLY A 305 7.39 -9.82 -11.72
N GLN A 306 8.35 -10.39 -11.00
CA GLN A 306 9.69 -9.81 -10.84
C GLN A 306 10.40 -9.75 -12.19
N ILE A 307 11.01 -8.58 -12.48
CA ILE A 307 11.83 -8.45 -13.69
C ILE A 307 13.27 -8.86 -13.35
N LEU A 308 13.78 -9.85 -14.07
CA LEU A 308 15.14 -10.29 -13.97
C LEU A 308 15.90 -9.93 -15.25
N TYR A 309 17.02 -9.23 -15.11
CA TYR A 309 17.94 -8.92 -16.20
C TYR A 309 18.94 -10.05 -16.36
N TYR A 310 18.96 -10.71 -17.53
CA TYR A 310 19.75 -11.91 -17.76
C TYR A 310 21.01 -11.67 -18.63
N ARG A 311 21.20 -10.48 -19.20
CA ARG A 311 22.41 -10.07 -19.97
C ARG A 311 22.82 -8.64 -19.64
#